data_6e09bf239ddfc7b63013fe5bfcdfad92
#
_entry.id   6e09bf239ddfc7b63013fe5bfcdfad92
#
_cell.length_a   1.000
_cell.length_b   1.000
_cell.length_c   1.000
_cell.angle_alpha   90.00
_cell.angle_beta   90.00
_cell.angle_gamma   90.00
#
_symmetry.space_group_name_H-M   'P 1'
#
loop_
_entity.id
_entity.type
_entity.pdbx_description
1 polymer ?
#
loop_
_entity_poly.entity_id
_entity_poly.type
_entity_poly.pdbx_seq_one_letter_code
_entity_poly.pdbx_strand_id
1 'polypeptide(L)'
;ILNGVSMSGDGMNARKYMTLLSYIPLLLVENPKNVLVICFGTGQTAGAAGAYPGINLVDSVDISPGVFRAGKFFKATNHNVVNNPKVKKIIQDGRQHLLTTSTKYDVITAEPPPPIHAGSVNLYTREYYELTKRALKPGGIVSQWIPLHSQAETHVYQNFRTFLESFPYVMAWYPVRKELILIGSDRPINIDFHSIEERLQNPVINKIMRDIDFPNPFSFLGSIWFLKKELKNLGSGQHVISDNNPSLEFYLNFPKVISGDGIEKIVTNRASFEDVWGKITKPSLVTASGDICGIGGTCTGSTISDVVFTKDAFKKHWDSRLKTHYAEADWELGNVLRDKGRTSEAISHYKRAIKLNPDLTL
;
A
#
# COMPACT_ATOMS: atom_id res chain seq x y z
N ILE A 1 0.62 22.51 -1.53
CA ILE A 1 -0.29 22.93 -2.61
C ILE A 1 0.55 23.06 -3.88
N LEU A 2 0.20 22.31 -4.91
CA LEU A 2 0.82 22.39 -6.23
C LEU A 2 -0.24 22.87 -7.21
N ASN A 3 0.04 23.96 -7.95
CA ASN A 3 -0.93 24.57 -8.89
C ASN A 3 -2.33 24.82 -8.28
N GLY A 4 -2.39 25.24 -7.02
CA GLY A 4 -3.64 25.52 -6.31
C GLY A 4 -4.36 24.30 -5.72
N VAL A 5 -3.86 23.07 -5.96
CA VAL A 5 -4.45 21.83 -5.48
C VAL A 5 -3.59 21.23 -4.34
N SER A 6 -4.24 20.75 -3.28
CA SER A 6 -3.56 19.98 -2.24
C SER A 6 -3.28 18.57 -2.75
N MET A 7 -2.02 18.26 -3.02
CA MET A 7 -1.59 16.99 -3.62
C MET A 7 -1.03 16.01 -2.60
N SER A 8 -0.58 16.48 -1.45
CA SER A 8 0.05 15.64 -0.43
C SER A 8 0.00 16.35 0.92
N GLY A 9 -0.06 15.58 1.99
CA GLY A 9 -0.11 16.06 3.37
C GLY A 9 0.72 15.20 4.31
N ASP A 10 0.72 15.55 5.60
CA ASP A 10 1.42 14.81 6.65
C ASP A 10 0.51 14.43 7.83
N GLY A 11 -0.80 14.47 7.61
CA GLY A 11 -1.78 13.93 8.56
C GLY A 11 -1.59 12.42 8.76
N MET A 12 -2.11 11.87 9.85
CA MET A 12 -1.88 10.48 10.25
C MET A 12 -2.19 9.47 9.13
N ASN A 13 -3.31 9.62 8.43
CA ASN A 13 -3.67 8.73 7.33
C ASN A 13 -2.67 8.80 6.15
N ALA A 14 -2.23 10.01 5.80
CA ALA A 14 -1.21 10.21 4.77
C ALA A 14 0.12 9.55 5.18
N ARG A 15 0.57 9.77 6.41
CA ARG A 15 1.78 9.13 6.95
C ARG A 15 1.70 7.60 6.93
N LYS A 16 0.53 7.03 7.27
CA LYS A 16 0.30 5.58 7.25
C LYS A 16 0.54 4.99 5.86
N TYR A 17 -0.22 5.43 4.86
CA TYR A 17 -0.11 4.81 3.54
C TYR A 17 1.21 5.13 2.85
N MET A 18 1.74 6.34 2.99
CA MET A 18 3.02 6.73 2.39
C MET A 18 4.20 5.94 2.98
N THR A 19 4.23 5.74 4.31
CA THR A 19 5.24 4.87 4.94
C THR A 19 5.09 3.44 4.45
N LEU A 20 3.87 2.91 4.42
CA LEU A 20 3.59 1.54 3.99
C LEU A 20 3.85 1.32 2.50
N LEU A 21 3.73 2.36 1.67
CA LEU A 21 4.08 2.28 0.25
C LEU A 21 5.54 1.84 0.03
N SER A 22 6.46 2.21 0.93
CA SER A 22 7.82 1.69 0.94
C SER A 22 8.01 0.47 1.85
N TYR A 23 7.38 0.43 3.02
CA TYR A 23 7.62 -0.61 4.02
C TYR A 23 7.01 -1.97 3.65
N ILE A 24 5.88 -2.01 2.94
CA ILE A 24 5.33 -3.28 2.45
C ILE A 24 6.37 -4.02 1.60
N PRO A 25 6.88 -3.46 0.49
CA PRO A 25 7.88 -4.17 -0.29
C PRO A 25 9.21 -4.37 0.46
N LEU A 26 9.64 -3.43 1.31
CA LEU A 26 10.89 -3.56 2.08
C LEU A 26 10.85 -4.69 3.11
N LEU A 27 9.68 -4.98 3.67
CA LEU A 27 9.50 -6.10 4.59
C LEU A 27 9.38 -7.46 3.87
N LEU A 28 9.07 -7.45 2.57
CA LEU A 28 8.87 -8.68 1.78
C LEU A 28 10.09 -9.04 0.93
N VAL A 29 10.90 -8.06 0.50
CA VAL A 29 12.12 -8.32 -0.28
C VAL A 29 13.24 -8.77 0.66
N GLU A 30 13.98 -9.79 0.26
CA GLU A 30 15.16 -10.24 0.99
C GLU A 30 16.32 -9.25 0.82
N ASN A 31 16.88 -8.74 1.94
CA ASN A 31 18.05 -7.84 1.96
C ASN A 31 18.01 -6.66 0.97
N PRO A 32 16.97 -5.82 0.96
CA PRO A 32 16.87 -4.72 0.02
C PRO A 32 17.99 -3.70 0.22
N LYS A 33 18.53 -3.14 -0.88
CA LYS A 33 19.64 -2.18 -0.90
C LYS A 33 19.30 -0.90 -1.63
N ASN A 34 18.63 -1.00 -2.77
CA ASN A 34 18.36 0.12 -3.67
C ASN A 34 16.86 0.30 -3.84
N VAL A 35 16.40 1.51 -3.60
CA VAL A 35 14.99 1.89 -3.73
C VAL A 35 14.87 3.02 -4.73
N LEU A 36 13.86 2.96 -5.59
CA LEU A 36 13.41 4.09 -6.40
C LEU A 36 12.08 4.58 -5.86
N VAL A 37 11.99 5.88 -5.60
CA VAL A 37 10.74 6.56 -5.23
C VAL A 37 10.38 7.54 -6.32
N ILE A 38 9.26 7.32 -6.99
CA ILE A 38 8.71 8.20 -8.03
C ILE A 38 7.59 9.03 -7.40
N CYS A 39 7.69 10.35 -7.56
CA CYS A 39 6.91 11.39 -6.88
C CYS A 39 7.30 11.54 -5.39
N PHE A 40 7.90 12.68 -5.09
CA PHE A 40 8.45 12.95 -3.75
C PHE A 40 7.37 13.39 -2.73
N GLY A 41 6.39 14.19 -3.16
CA GLY A 41 5.33 14.71 -2.31
C GLY A 41 5.87 15.47 -1.10
N THR A 42 5.48 15.07 0.12
CA THR A 42 6.04 15.59 1.39
C THR A 42 7.36 14.92 1.80
N GLY A 43 7.79 13.89 1.05
CA GLY A 43 9.00 13.13 1.32
C GLY A 43 8.83 11.97 2.31
N GLN A 44 7.59 11.64 2.71
CA GLN A 44 7.31 10.56 3.67
C GLN A 44 7.82 9.22 3.16
N THR A 45 7.43 8.82 1.95
CA THR A 45 7.80 7.54 1.34
C THR A 45 9.32 7.41 1.18
N ALA A 46 9.97 8.46 0.64
CA ALA A 46 11.44 8.47 0.46
C ALA A 46 12.18 8.50 1.80
N GLY A 47 11.65 9.24 2.78
CA GLY A 47 12.23 9.31 4.12
C GLY A 47 12.12 8.00 4.89
N ALA A 48 10.97 7.34 4.81
CA ALA A 48 10.77 6.02 5.41
C ALA A 48 11.71 4.98 4.77
N ALA A 49 11.82 4.96 3.43
CA ALA A 49 12.76 4.09 2.72
C ALA A 49 14.22 4.36 3.13
N GLY A 50 14.63 5.63 3.21
CA GLY A 50 15.99 6.00 3.61
C GLY A 50 16.32 5.72 5.08
N ALA A 51 15.31 5.66 5.95
CA ALA A 51 15.45 5.29 7.34
C ALA A 51 15.51 3.76 7.54
N TYR A 52 15.07 2.97 6.55
CA TYR A 52 15.08 1.51 6.67
C TYR A 52 16.52 0.98 6.79
N PRO A 53 16.82 0.13 7.81
CA PRO A 53 18.13 -0.44 7.97
C PRO A 53 18.58 -1.27 6.77
N GLY A 54 19.86 -1.15 6.41
CA GLY A 54 20.44 -1.89 5.29
C GLY A 54 20.21 -1.27 3.90
N ILE A 55 19.38 -0.26 3.73
CA ILE A 55 19.28 0.51 2.50
C ILE A 55 20.56 1.31 2.27
N ASN A 56 21.10 1.24 1.07
CA ASN A 56 22.28 1.97 0.62
C ASN A 56 21.92 3.21 -0.21
N LEU A 57 20.89 3.09 -1.05
CA LEU A 57 20.51 4.12 -2.00
C LEU A 57 18.99 4.24 -2.08
N VAL A 58 18.51 5.47 -2.02
CA VAL A 58 17.15 5.85 -2.42
C VAL A 58 17.26 6.91 -3.51
N ASP A 59 17.00 6.52 -4.75
CA ASP A 59 16.78 7.48 -5.82
C ASP A 59 15.36 8.04 -5.70
N SER A 60 15.24 9.31 -5.37
CA SER A 60 13.95 9.99 -5.27
C SER A 60 13.77 10.96 -6.43
N VAL A 61 12.83 10.63 -7.30
CA VAL A 61 12.60 11.30 -8.58
C VAL A 61 11.30 12.11 -8.51
N ASP A 62 11.39 13.38 -8.85
CA ASP A 62 10.23 14.26 -9.00
C ASP A 62 10.51 15.30 -10.08
N ILE A 63 9.50 15.66 -10.83
CA ILE A 63 9.62 16.65 -11.92
C ILE A 63 9.79 18.08 -11.37
N SER A 64 9.33 18.33 -10.13
CA SER A 64 9.31 19.65 -9.51
C SER A 64 10.43 19.86 -8.52
N PRO A 65 11.40 20.76 -8.79
CA PRO A 65 12.42 21.11 -7.80
C PRO A 65 11.80 21.80 -6.56
N GLY A 66 10.62 22.40 -6.71
CA GLY A 66 9.88 23.04 -5.61
C GLY A 66 9.43 22.05 -4.56
N VAL A 67 9.06 20.85 -4.95
CA VAL A 67 8.61 19.77 -4.06
C VAL A 67 9.76 19.34 -3.16
N PHE A 68 10.96 19.14 -3.69
CA PHE A 68 12.15 18.84 -2.86
C PHE A 68 12.48 19.95 -1.86
N ARG A 69 12.36 21.23 -2.30
CA ARG A 69 12.58 22.37 -1.39
C ARG A 69 11.54 22.41 -0.26
N ALA A 70 10.29 22.02 -0.55
CA ALA A 70 9.23 21.97 0.44
C ALA A 70 9.41 20.85 1.48
N GLY A 71 10.13 19.78 1.16
CA GLY A 71 10.37 18.64 2.04
C GLY A 71 10.95 19.02 3.42
N LYS A 72 11.71 20.14 3.51
CA LYS A 72 12.25 20.65 4.78
C LYS A 72 11.18 21.04 5.80
N PHE A 73 10.00 21.44 5.34
CA PHE A 73 8.89 21.83 6.23
C PHE A 73 8.23 20.62 6.92
N PHE A 74 8.45 19.42 6.39
CA PHE A 74 7.92 18.15 6.90
C PHE A 74 8.98 17.32 7.66
N LYS A 75 10.13 17.93 8.03
CA LYS A 75 11.26 17.21 8.66
C LYS A 75 10.89 16.41 9.91
N ALA A 76 9.86 16.84 10.64
CA ALA A 76 9.39 16.18 11.85
C ALA A 76 8.71 14.82 11.54
N THR A 77 8.14 14.68 10.35
CA THR A 77 7.34 13.50 9.95
C THR A 77 8.00 12.67 8.84
N ASN A 78 8.80 13.28 7.97
CA ASN A 78 9.43 12.63 6.82
C ASN A 78 10.87 12.13 7.11
N HIS A 79 11.21 11.85 8.37
CA HIS A 79 12.54 11.36 8.78
C HIS A 79 13.72 12.24 8.32
N ASN A 80 13.48 13.56 8.21
CA ASN A 80 14.49 14.52 7.75
C ASN A 80 15.13 14.13 6.39
N VAL A 81 14.33 13.61 5.47
CA VAL A 81 14.73 13.05 4.18
C VAL A 81 15.64 13.95 3.36
N VAL A 82 15.45 15.28 3.47
CA VAL A 82 16.22 16.27 2.70
C VAL A 82 17.71 16.22 3.02
N ASN A 83 18.06 15.86 4.26
CA ASN A 83 19.43 15.77 4.77
C ASN A 83 19.92 14.31 4.88
N ASN A 84 19.16 13.33 4.44
CA ASN A 84 19.58 11.93 4.49
C ASN A 84 20.57 11.64 3.34
N PRO A 85 21.85 11.27 3.65
CA PRO A 85 22.87 11.06 2.61
C PRO A 85 22.57 9.87 1.69
N LYS A 86 21.69 8.94 2.10
CA LYS A 86 21.27 7.81 1.27
C LYS A 86 20.24 8.23 0.21
N VAL A 87 19.60 9.40 0.36
CA VAL A 87 18.52 9.85 -0.51
C VAL A 87 19.06 10.85 -1.54
N LYS A 88 19.15 10.39 -2.79
CA LYS A 88 19.52 11.19 -3.93
C LYS A 88 18.28 11.83 -4.55
N LYS A 89 18.22 13.14 -4.54
CA LYS A 89 17.15 13.92 -5.18
C LYS A 89 17.44 14.08 -6.67
N ILE A 90 16.52 13.62 -7.51
CA ILE A 90 16.66 13.64 -8.98
C ILE A 90 15.47 14.44 -9.53
N ILE A 91 15.78 15.58 -10.15
CA ILE A 91 14.79 16.43 -10.81
C ILE A 91 14.64 15.93 -12.24
N GLN A 92 13.65 15.08 -12.46
CA GLN A 92 13.38 14.44 -13.74
C GLN A 92 11.95 13.89 -13.74
N ASP A 93 11.36 13.70 -14.92
CA ASP A 93 10.15 12.90 -15.05
C ASP A 93 10.43 11.44 -14.67
N GLY A 94 9.53 10.82 -13.90
CA GLY A 94 9.73 9.46 -13.37
C GLY A 94 9.85 8.39 -14.46
N ARG A 95 9.09 8.53 -15.54
CA ARG A 95 9.14 7.61 -16.67
C ARG A 95 10.42 7.79 -17.47
N GLN A 96 10.84 9.05 -17.69
CA GLN A 96 12.12 9.36 -18.33
C GLN A 96 13.30 8.82 -17.53
N HIS A 97 13.23 8.89 -16.20
CA HIS A 97 14.24 8.27 -15.34
C HIS A 97 14.34 6.76 -15.57
N LEU A 98 13.22 6.06 -15.59
CA LEU A 98 13.16 4.61 -15.85
C LEU A 98 13.71 4.23 -17.23
N LEU A 99 13.58 5.11 -18.23
CA LEU A 99 14.13 4.90 -19.57
C LEU A 99 15.64 5.03 -19.61
N THR A 100 16.23 5.90 -18.78
CA THR A 100 17.65 6.30 -18.87
C THR A 100 18.52 5.70 -17.77
N THR A 101 17.94 5.21 -16.67
CA THR A 101 18.71 4.65 -15.56
C THR A 101 19.30 3.28 -15.90
N SER A 102 20.56 3.07 -15.51
CA SER A 102 21.20 1.75 -15.47
C SER A 102 21.07 1.07 -14.12
N THR A 103 20.62 1.80 -13.10
CA THR A 103 20.47 1.27 -11.73
C THR A 103 19.35 0.22 -11.70
N LYS A 104 19.61 -0.88 -11.01
CA LYS A 104 18.60 -1.89 -10.69
C LYS A 104 18.17 -1.77 -9.23
N TYR A 105 16.86 -1.79 -9.03
CA TYR A 105 16.25 -1.56 -7.73
C TYR A 105 15.66 -2.84 -7.14
N ASP A 106 15.74 -2.95 -5.84
CA ASP A 106 15.05 -4.00 -5.08
C ASP A 106 13.57 -3.64 -4.90
N VAL A 107 13.30 -2.34 -4.77
CA VAL A 107 11.96 -1.78 -4.61
C VAL A 107 11.80 -0.56 -5.50
N ILE A 108 10.70 -0.49 -6.22
CA ILE A 108 10.24 0.72 -6.91
C ILE A 108 8.89 1.08 -6.36
N THR A 109 8.73 2.29 -5.83
CA THR A 109 7.46 2.78 -5.30
C THR A 109 7.04 4.06 -6.01
N ALA A 110 5.75 4.20 -6.28
CA ALA A 110 5.19 5.38 -6.94
C ALA A 110 3.90 5.85 -6.29
N GLU A 111 3.82 7.15 -6.09
CA GLU A 111 2.66 7.88 -5.58
C GLU A 111 2.35 9.06 -6.53
N PRO A 112 1.97 8.78 -7.79
CA PRO A 112 1.64 9.85 -8.72
C PRO A 112 0.33 10.52 -8.30
N PRO A 113 0.07 11.77 -8.73
CA PRO A 113 -1.28 12.32 -8.62
C PRO A 113 -2.31 11.38 -9.25
N PRO A 114 -3.59 11.42 -8.82
CA PRO A 114 -4.64 10.62 -9.44
C PRO A 114 -4.61 10.73 -10.98
N PRO A 115 -4.87 9.64 -11.72
CA PRO A 115 -4.66 9.58 -13.17
C PRO A 115 -5.55 10.52 -13.99
N ILE A 116 -6.53 11.16 -13.35
CA ILE A 116 -7.37 12.23 -13.95
C ILE A 116 -6.64 13.56 -14.12
N HIS A 117 -5.48 13.75 -13.49
CA HIS A 117 -4.66 14.94 -13.67
C HIS A 117 -3.82 14.80 -14.94
N ALA A 118 -3.76 15.87 -15.73
CA ALA A 118 -3.02 15.89 -17.00
C ALA A 118 -1.60 15.36 -16.87
N GLY A 119 -1.25 14.38 -17.69
CA GLY A 119 0.04 13.71 -17.72
C GLY A 119 0.27 12.65 -16.63
N SER A 120 -0.53 12.64 -15.55
CA SER A 120 -0.36 11.66 -14.47
C SER A 120 -0.68 10.23 -14.92
N VAL A 121 -1.59 10.07 -15.87
CA VAL A 121 -1.96 8.77 -16.44
C VAL A 121 -0.76 8.00 -17.00
N ASN A 122 0.28 8.71 -17.46
CA ASN A 122 1.51 8.11 -17.98
C ASN A 122 2.29 7.29 -16.93
N LEU A 123 1.97 7.44 -15.66
CA LEU A 123 2.52 6.65 -14.54
C LEU A 123 1.56 5.54 -14.08
N TYR A 124 0.53 5.22 -14.89
CA TYR A 124 -0.45 4.17 -14.65
C TYR A 124 -0.65 3.26 -15.88
N THR A 125 0.11 3.48 -16.97
CA THR A 125 -0.01 2.70 -18.22
C THR A 125 0.74 1.37 -18.13
N ARG A 126 0.34 0.41 -18.95
CA ARG A 126 1.05 -0.87 -19.12
C ARG A 126 2.53 -0.62 -19.47
N GLU A 127 2.81 0.30 -20.37
CA GLU A 127 4.15 0.64 -20.81
C GLU A 127 5.01 1.19 -19.67
N TYR A 128 4.43 1.99 -18.78
CA TYR A 128 5.12 2.44 -17.56
C TYR A 128 5.47 1.26 -16.64
N TYR A 129 4.52 0.35 -16.40
CA TYR A 129 4.80 -0.83 -15.56
C TYR A 129 5.85 -1.75 -16.17
N GLU A 130 5.90 -1.88 -17.50
CA GLU A 130 6.98 -2.62 -18.17
C GLU A 130 8.37 -1.94 -17.98
N LEU A 131 8.43 -0.61 -17.93
CA LEU A 131 9.67 0.11 -17.59
C LEU A 131 10.07 -0.15 -16.13
N THR A 132 9.12 -0.09 -15.18
CA THR A 132 9.43 -0.42 -13.79
C THR A 132 9.95 -1.86 -13.64
N LYS A 133 9.32 -2.81 -14.31
CA LYS A 133 9.74 -4.22 -14.33
C LYS A 133 11.17 -4.40 -14.88
N ARG A 134 11.53 -3.67 -15.94
CA ARG A 134 12.91 -3.68 -16.47
C ARG A 134 13.92 -3.11 -15.49
N ALA A 135 13.55 -2.11 -14.70
CA ALA A 135 14.45 -1.48 -13.73
C ALA A 135 14.55 -2.26 -12.40
N LEU A 136 13.66 -3.23 -12.15
CA LEU A 136 13.76 -4.12 -11.00
C LEU A 136 14.92 -5.11 -11.12
N LYS A 137 15.47 -5.50 -9.98
CA LYS A 137 16.24 -6.74 -9.83
C LYS A 137 15.28 -7.95 -9.86
N PRO A 138 15.78 -9.14 -10.20
CA PRO A 138 14.99 -10.37 -10.11
C PRO A 138 14.39 -10.57 -8.70
N GLY A 139 13.08 -10.73 -8.59
CA GLY A 139 12.36 -10.82 -7.31
C GLY A 139 12.15 -9.49 -6.59
N GLY A 140 12.52 -8.38 -7.21
CA GLY A 140 12.17 -7.05 -6.72
C GLY A 140 10.66 -6.79 -6.80
N ILE A 141 10.21 -5.79 -6.06
CA ILE A 141 8.78 -5.47 -5.93
C ILE A 141 8.51 -4.02 -6.38
N VAL A 142 7.52 -3.86 -7.26
CA VAL A 142 6.88 -2.57 -7.51
C VAL A 142 5.75 -2.37 -6.52
N SER A 143 5.64 -1.17 -5.96
CA SER A 143 4.56 -0.74 -5.09
C SER A 143 3.91 0.51 -5.68
N GLN A 144 2.61 0.43 -5.97
CA GLN A 144 1.84 1.49 -6.62
C GLN A 144 0.67 1.91 -5.75
N TRP A 145 0.60 3.20 -5.44
CA TRP A 145 -0.55 3.79 -4.79
C TRP A 145 -1.74 3.89 -5.75
N ILE A 146 -2.91 3.47 -5.29
CA ILE A 146 -4.18 3.59 -6.00
C ILE A 146 -5.16 4.32 -5.09
N PRO A 147 -5.39 5.63 -5.31
CA PRO A 147 -6.39 6.37 -4.57
C PRO A 147 -7.79 5.90 -4.94
N LEU A 148 -8.58 5.48 -3.97
CA LEU A 148 -10.00 5.18 -4.19
C LEU A 148 -10.87 6.45 -4.14
N HIS A 149 -10.30 7.55 -3.68
CA HIS A 149 -10.89 8.89 -3.82
C HIS A 149 -10.49 9.49 -5.18
N SER A 150 -11.23 10.47 -5.66
CA SER A 150 -10.93 11.21 -6.92
C SER A 150 -10.93 10.34 -8.19
N GLN A 151 -11.54 9.17 -8.16
CA GLN A 151 -11.70 8.29 -9.31
C GLN A 151 -13.10 7.67 -9.33
N ALA A 152 -13.58 7.31 -10.50
CA ALA A 152 -14.76 6.46 -10.64
C ALA A 152 -14.38 5.00 -10.35
N GLU A 153 -15.36 4.18 -9.96
CA GLU A 153 -15.18 2.76 -9.68
C GLU A 153 -14.53 2.01 -10.86
N THR A 154 -15.00 2.30 -12.08
CA THR A 154 -14.46 1.71 -13.32
C THR A 154 -12.98 2.06 -13.53
N HIS A 155 -12.55 3.27 -13.16
CA HIS A 155 -11.16 3.70 -13.27
C HIS A 155 -10.25 2.92 -12.30
N VAL A 156 -10.73 2.67 -11.08
CA VAL A 156 -10.01 1.82 -10.12
C VAL A 156 -9.83 0.42 -10.67
N TYR A 157 -10.87 -0.16 -11.26
CA TYR A 157 -10.81 -1.50 -11.83
C TYR A 157 -9.95 -1.57 -13.11
N GLN A 158 -9.88 -0.50 -13.89
CA GLN A 158 -8.94 -0.38 -15.01
C GLN A 158 -7.48 -0.36 -14.51
N ASN A 159 -7.19 0.33 -13.40
CA ASN A 159 -5.86 0.27 -12.77
C ASN A 159 -5.52 -1.17 -12.34
N PHE A 160 -6.46 -1.91 -11.73
CA PHE A 160 -6.23 -3.33 -11.37
C PHE A 160 -5.93 -4.17 -12.62
N ARG A 161 -6.74 -4.02 -13.67
CA ARG A 161 -6.58 -4.75 -14.93
C ARG A 161 -5.21 -4.48 -15.56
N THR A 162 -4.80 -3.20 -15.60
CA THR A 162 -3.52 -2.78 -16.19
C THR A 162 -2.32 -3.31 -15.41
N PHE A 163 -2.38 -3.25 -14.09
CA PHE A 163 -1.30 -3.75 -13.23
C PHE A 163 -1.15 -5.28 -13.34
N LEU A 164 -2.28 -6.01 -13.40
CA LEU A 164 -2.30 -7.46 -13.58
C LEU A 164 -1.76 -7.93 -14.94
N GLU A 165 -1.84 -7.08 -15.97
CA GLU A 165 -1.26 -7.38 -17.29
C GLU A 165 0.27 -7.40 -17.23
N SER A 166 0.86 -6.53 -16.42
CA SER A 166 2.32 -6.34 -16.35
C SER A 166 2.99 -7.29 -15.35
N PHE A 167 2.32 -7.66 -14.26
CA PHE A 167 2.93 -8.47 -13.19
C PHE A 167 2.24 -9.82 -13.00
N PRO A 168 3.02 -10.95 -13.04
CA PRO A 168 2.46 -12.28 -12.81
C PRO A 168 2.06 -12.52 -11.36
N TYR A 169 2.71 -11.86 -10.39
CA TYR A 169 2.43 -11.99 -8.96
C TYR A 169 2.02 -10.63 -8.40
N VAL A 170 0.77 -10.54 -7.97
CA VAL A 170 0.16 -9.29 -7.51
C VAL A 170 -0.61 -9.53 -6.22
N MET A 171 -0.52 -8.58 -5.31
CA MET A 171 -1.32 -8.49 -4.08
C MET A 171 -1.67 -7.03 -3.81
N ALA A 172 -2.63 -6.79 -2.94
CA ALA A 172 -2.97 -5.44 -2.51
C ALA A 172 -3.18 -5.35 -1.01
N TRP A 173 -2.71 -4.24 -0.43
CA TRP A 173 -2.96 -3.82 0.94
C TRP A 173 -3.97 -2.67 0.96
N TYR A 174 -4.86 -2.69 1.95
CA TYR A 174 -5.79 -1.60 2.23
C TYR A 174 -5.56 -1.11 3.67
N PRO A 175 -4.48 -0.35 3.89
CA PRO A 175 -4.06 0.01 5.23
C PRO A 175 -4.90 1.11 5.86
N VAL A 176 -5.44 2.00 5.04
CA VAL A 176 -6.19 3.20 5.42
C VAL A 176 -7.36 3.36 4.46
N ARG A 177 -8.44 3.95 4.96
CA ARG A 177 -9.63 4.27 4.17
C ARG A 177 -9.28 5.01 2.88
N LYS A 178 -9.78 4.51 1.74
CA LYS A 178 -9.61 5.06 0.39
C LYS A 178 -8.18 5.03 -0.16
N GLU A 179 -7.25 4.39 0.54
CA GLU A 179 -5.86 4.27 0.10
C GLU A 179 -5.50 2.79 -0.12
N LEU A 180 -5.38 2.39 -1.37
CA LEU A 180 -4.98 1.04 -1.73
C LEU A 180 -3.53 1.05 -2.23
N ILE A 181 -2.79 0.01 -1.88
CA ILE A 181 -1.41 -0.19 -2.33
C ILE A 181 -1.36 -1.52 -3.07
N LEU A 182 -1.13 -1.45 -4.39
CA LEU A 182 -0.83 -2.63 -5.20
C LEU A 182 0.65 -2.94 -5.12
N ILE A 183 1.00 -4.20 -4.98
CA ILE A 183 2.37 -4.68 -5.17
C ILE A 183 2.42 -5.71 -6.28
N GLY A 184 3.50 -5.68 -7.05
CA GLY A 184 3.73 -6.58 -8.17
C GLY A 184 5.18 -7.02 -8.27
N SER A 185 5.40 -8.28 -8.68
CA SER A 185 6.73 -8.85 -8.89
C SER A 185 6.72 -9.79 -10.08
N ASP A 186 7.90 -10.04 -10.65
CA ASP A 186 8.14 -11.08 -11.67
C ASP A 186 8.28 -12.48 -11.06
N ARG A 187 8.46 -12.57 -9.75
CA ARG A 187 8.61 -13.82 -8.97
C ARG A 187 7.54 -13.94 -7.88
N PRO A 188 7.27 -15.15 -7.39
CA PRO A 188 6.36 -15.34 -6.26
C PRO A 188 6.71 -14.43 -5.08
N ILE A 189 5.71 -13.70 -4.58
CA ILE A 189 5.87 -12.86 -3.38
C ILE A 189 5.72 -13.78 -2.17
N ASN A 190 6.81 -13.98 -1.44
CA ASN A 190 6.81 -14.79 -0.23
C ASN A 190 6.45 -13.93 0.98
N ILE A 191 5.47 -14.38 1.75
CA ILE A 191 5.08 -13.75 3.03
C ILE A 191 5.59 -14.64 4.15
N ASP A 192 6.84 -14.42 4.53
CA ASP A 192 7.45 -15.14 5.64
C ASP A 192 7.20 -14.39 6.95
N PHE A 193 6.35 -14.99 7.80
CA PHE A 193 5.99 -14.40 9.09
C PHE A 193 7.22 -14.15 9.97
N HIS A 194 8.11 -15.13 10.08
CA HIS A 194 9.27 -15.03 10.95
C HIS A 194 10.22 -13.91 10.51
N SER A 195 10.51 -13.84 9.22
CA SER A 195 11.32 -12.74 8.66
C SER A 195 10.70 -11.36 8.89
N ILE A 196 9.38 -11.25 8.73
CA ILE A 196 8.66 -9.99 9.01
C ILE A 196 8.73 -9.64 10.50
N GLU A 197 8.52 -10.61 11.39
CA GLU A 197 8.59 -10.43 12.84
C GLU A 197 9.99 -9.99 13.28
N GLU A 198 11.03 -10.67 12.82
CA GLU A 198 12.43 -10.34 13.11
C GLU A 198 12.76 -8.90 12.66
N ARG A 199 12.35 -8.52 11.45
CA ARG A 199 12.56 -7.16 10.94
C ARG A 199 11.81 -6.12 11.78
N LEU A 200 10.60 -6.41 12.21
CA LEU A 200 9.80 -5.53 13.07
C LEU A 200 10.37 -5.40 14.49
N GLN A 201 11.24 -6.32 14.94
CA GLN A 201 11.98 -6.19 16.18
C GLN A 201 13.15 -5.19 16.09
N ASN A 202 13.61 -4.85 14.88
CA ASN A 202 14.63 -3.81 14.73
C ASN A 202 14.11 -2.48 15.30
N PRO A 203 14.85 -1.81 16.22
CA PRO A 203 14.33 -0.61 16.92
C PRO A 203 13.88 0.52 15.99
N VAL A 204 14.56 0.73 14.85
CA VAL A 204 14.22 1.77 13.89
C VAL A 204 12.92 1.42 13.17
N ILE A 205 12.81 0.19 12.67
CA ILE A 205 11.60 -0.29 11.98
C ILE A 205 10.42 -0.29 12.96
N ASN A 206 10.61 -0.83 14.17
CA ASN A 206 9.59 -0.91 15.20
C ASN A 206 9.02 0.48 15.55
N LYS A 207 9.92 1.46 15.76
CA LYS A 207 9.49 2.83 16.05
C LYS A 207 8.63 3.39 14.92
N ILE A 208 9.11 3.32 13.67
CA ILE A 208 8.41 3.86 12.51
C ILE A 208 7.05 3.19 12.33
N MET A 209 6.97 1.87 12.47
CA MET A 209 5.73 1.11 12.31
C MET A 209 4.74 1.39 13.46
N ARG A 210 5.22 1.58 14.69
CA ARG A 210 4.37 2.02 15.82
C ARG A 210 3.83 3.43 15.62
N ASP A 211 4.65 4.34 15.11
CA ASP A 211 4.26 5.74 14.87
C ASP A 211 3.13 5.87 13.82
N ILE A 212 2.86 4.79 13.08
CA ILE A 212 1.78 4.70 12.08
C ILE A 212 0.72 3.63 12.42
N ASP A 213 0.65 3.19 13.69
CA ASP A 213 -0.31 2.18 14.20
C ASP A 213 -0.20 0.79 13.54
N PHE A 214 1.01 0.36 13.18
CA PHE A 214 1.33 -0.99 12.70
C PHE A 214 2.40 -1.66 13.58
N PRO A 215 2.13 -1.86 14.88
CA PRO A 215 3.15 -2.23 15.86
C PRO A 215 3.66 -3.67 15.76
N ASN A 216 3.01 -4.53 15.00
CA ASN A 216 3.30 -5.96 14.96
C ASN A 216 2.93 -6.60 13.61
N PRO A 217 3.39 -7.85 13.34
CA PRO A 217 3.09 -8.56 12.10
C PRO A 217 1.61 -8.73 11.83
N PHE A 218 0.78 -8.90 12.84
CA PHE A 218 -0.66 -9.12 12.66
C PHE A 218 -1.36 -7.89 12.10
N SER A 219 -1.02 -6.69 12.60
CA SER A 219 -1.57 -5.43 12.06
C SER A 219 -1.15 -5.23 10.60
N PHE A 220 0.10 -5.55 10.25
CA PHE A 220 0.65 -5.48 8.91
C PHE A 220 -0.03 -6.47 7.96
N LEU A 221 -0.03 -7.76 8.31
CA LEU A 221 -0.61 -8.83 7.48
C LEU A 221 -2.14 -8.75 7.41
N GLY A 222 -2.78 -8.29 8.48
CA GLY A 222 -4.23 -8.06 8.53
C GLY A 222 -4.72 -6.97 7.57
N SER A 223 -3.80 -6.18 6.99
CA SER A 223 -4.12 -5.18 5.98
C SER A 223 -4.04 -5.71 4.54
N ILE A 224 -3.63 -6.96 4.33
CA ILE A 224 -3.74 -7.64 3.04
C ILE A 224 -5.23 -7.71 2.69
N TRP A 225 -5.60 -7.17 1.53
CA TRP A 225 -6.99 -7.04 1.15
C TRP A 225 -7.36 -7.89 -0.05
N PHE A 226 -6.51 -7.87 -1.08
CA PHE A 226 -6.73 -8.66 -2.28
C PHE A 226 -5.51 -9.51 -2.60
N LEU A 227 -5.78 -10.73 -3.01
CA LEU A 227 -4.86 -11.56 -3.78
C LEU A 227 -5.17 -11.39 -5.27
N LYS A 228 -4.38 -11.99 -6.13
CA LYS A 228 -4.53 -11.91 -7.58
C LYS A 228 -5.94 -12.28 -8.08
N LYS A 229 -6.60 -13.24 -7.43
CA LYS A 229 -7.93 -13.73 -7.81
C LYS A 229 -8.99 -12.64 -7.72
N GLU A 230 -9.03 -11.92 -6.59
CA GLU A 230 -10.02 -10.87 -6.34
C GLU A 230 -9.78 -9.68 -7.26
N LEU A 231 -8.51 -9.26 -7.42
CA LEU A 231 -8.13 -8.20 -8.36
C LEU A 231 -8.52 -8.54 -9.80
N LYS A 232 -8.33 -9.82 -10.21
CA LYS A 232 -8.74 -10.31 -11.54
C LYS A 232 -10.24 -10.24 -11.72
N ASN A 233 -11.01 -10.61 -10.71
CA ASN A 233 -12.47 -10.56 -10.76
C ASN A 233 -12.97 -9.12 -10.90
N LEU A 234 -12.46 -8.19 -10.06
CA LEU A 234 -12.82 -6.77 -10.10
C LEU A 234 -12.38 -6.10 -11.41
N GLY A 235 -11.21 -6.45 -11.93
CA GLY A 235 -10.69 -5.93 -13.21
C GLY A 235 -11.24 -6.62 -14.45
N SER A 236 -12.11 -7.62 -14.30
CA SER A 236 -12.66 -8.37 -15.43
C SER A 236 -13.51 -7.47 -16.34
N GLY A 237 -13.32 -7.61 -17.66
CA GLY A 237 -14.02 -6.80 -18.65
C GLY A 237 -13.56 -5.34 -18.76
N GLN A 238 -12.59 -4.92 -17.93
CA GLN A 238 -12.05 -3.57 -18.01
C GLN A 238 -10.98 -3.44 -19.09
N HIS A 239 -10.85 -2.24 -19.65
CA HIS A 239 -9.79 -1.91 -20.60
C HIS A 239 -8.46 -1.73 -19.87
N VAL A 240 -7.36 -2.08 -20.56
CA VAL A 240 -5.99 -1.79 -20.13
C VAL A 240 -5.67 -0.34 -20.46
N ILE A 241 -5.14 0.38 -19.48
CA ILE A 241 -4.62 1.73 -19.69
C ILE A 241 -3.28 1.60 -20.40
N SER A 242 -3.13 2.23 -21.56
CA SER A 242 -1.90 2.21 -22.34
C SER A 242 -1.56 3.60 -22.86
N ASP A 243 -0.33 3.78 -23.35
CA ASP A 243 0.11 5.05 -23.95
C ASP A 243 -0.77 5.48 -25.13
N ASN A 244 -1.24 4.50 -25.91
CA ASN A 244 -2.14 4.73 -27.03
C ASN A 244 -3.61 4.89 -26.62
N ASN A 245 -3.95 4.53 -25.39
CA ASN A 245 -5.30 4.67 -24.84
C ASN A 245 -5.24 5.10 -23.37
N PRO A 246 -4.85 6.36 -23.09
CA PRO A 246 -4.79 6.92 -21.76
C PRO A 246 -6.20 7.36 -21.29
N SER A 247 -7.15 6.44 -21.30
CA SER A 247 -8.59 6.70 -21.15
C SER A 247 -8.97 7.48 -19.89
N LEU A 248 -8.14 7.45 -18.84
CA LEU A 248 -8.42 8.13 -17.58
C LEU A 248 -8.14 9.63 -17.63
N GLU A 249 -7.27 10.10 -18.52
CA GLU A 249 -6.93 11.53 -18.65
C GLU A 249 -8.02 12.32 -19.35
N PHE A 250 -8.69 11.72 -20.33
CA PHE A 250 -9.67 12.40 -21.19
C PHE A 250 -11.12 12.21 -20.74
N TYR A 251 -11.34 11.96 -19.48
CA TYR A 251 -12.68 11.79 -18.95
C TYR A 251 -13.37 13.15 -18.84
N LEU A 252 -14.22 13.45 -19.81
CA LEU A 252 -14.91 14.74 -19.93
C LEU A 252 -16.01 14.98 -18.86
N ASN A 253 -16.50 13.93 -18.24
CA ASN A 253 -17.40 14.03 -17.10
C ASN A 253 -16.61 13.90 -15.83
N PHE A 254 -16.66 14.88 -14.95
CA PHE A 254 -16.06 14.77 -13.62
C PHE A 254 -16.40 13.39 -13.06
N PRO A 255 -15.40 12.54 -12.81
CA PRO A 255 -15.67 11.19 -12.34
C PRO A 255 -16.49 11.32 -11.06
N LYS A 256 -17.64 10.69 -11.03
CA LYS A 256 -18.30 10.46 -9.76
C LYS A 256 -17.26 9.73 -8.91
N VAL A 257 -16.80 10.41 -7.88
CA VAL A 257 -15.92 9.78 -6.86
C VAL A 257 -16.55 8.45 -6.53
N ILE A 258 -15.70 7.42 -6.35
CA ILE A 258 -16.20 6.10 -5.97
C ILE A 258 -17.24 6.28 -4.86
N SER A 259 -18.45 5.86 -5.12
CA SER A 259 -19.57 6.01 -4.20
C SER A 259 -19.41 5.13 -2.98
N GLY A 260 -20.22 5.33 -1.95
CA GLY A 260 -20.28 4.40 -0.83
C GLY A 260 -20.46 2.94 -1.27
N ASP A 261 -21.30 2.72 -2.29
CA ASP A 261 -21.53 1.39 -2.88
C ASP A 261 -20.24 0.80 -3.49
N GLY A 262 -19.43 1.64 -4.16
CA GLY A 262 -18.15 1.20 -4.72
C GLY A 262 -17.11 0.89 -3.63
N ILE A 263 -17.07 1.66 -2.55
CA ILE A 263 -16.24 1.33 -1.37
C ILE A 263 -16.73 0.04 -0.72
N GLU A 264 -18.05 -0.15 -0.59
CA GLU A 264 -18.62 -1.38 -0.07
C GLU A 264 -18.21 -2.60 -0.91
N LYS A 265 -18.22 -2.50 -2.24
CA LYS A 265 -17.72 -3.56 -3.14
C LYS A 265 -16.24 -3.87 -2.92
N ILE A 266 -15.40 -2.85 -2.73
CA ILE A 266 -13.99 -3.04 -2.39
C ILE A 266 -13.86 -3.81 -1.06
N VAL A 267 -14.65 -3.45 -0.05
CA VAL A 267 -14.61 -4.07 1.27
C VAL A 267 -15.16 -5.50 1.24
N THR A 268 -16.27 -5.73 0.53
CA THR A 268 -16.93 -7.06 0.48
C THR A 268 -16.20 -8.08 -0.38
N ASN A 269 -15.43 -7.63 -1.38
CA ASN A 269 -14.62 -8.52 -2.26
C ASN A 269 -13.24 -8.83 -1.69
N ARG A 270 -12.99 -8.57 -0.41
CA ARG A 270 -11.74 -8.95 0.26
C ARG A 270 -11.44 -10.44 0.06
N ALA A 271 -10.15 -10.78 -0.10
CA ALA A 271 -9.69 -12.17 -0.09
C ALA A 271 -10.14 -12.88 1.18
N SER A 272 -10.42 -14.17 1.09
CA SER A 272 -10.81 -14.95 2.26
C SER A 272 -9.64 -15.06 3.26
N PHE A 273 -9.98 -15.19 4.53
CA PHE A 273 -8.96 -15.42 5.56
C PHE A 273 -8.11 -16.65 5.24
N GLU A 274 -8.73 -17.74 4.80
CA GLU A 274 -8.05 -18.99 4.49
C GLU A 274 -7.09 -18.84 3.31
N ASP A 275 -7.47 -18.09 2.27
CA ASP A 275 -6.60 -17.84 1.13
C ASP A 275 -5.35 -17.05 1.53
N VAL A 276 -5.49 -16.02 2.38
CA VAL A 276 -4.35 -15.22 2.88
C VAL A 276 -3.53 -16.04 3.87
N TRP A 277 -4.18 -16.77 4.80
CA TRP A 277 -3.49 -17.66 5.72
C TRP A 277 -2.66 -18.72 4.99
N GLY A 278 -3.17 -19.25 3.89
CA GLY A 278 -2.45 -20.19 3.02
C GLY A 278 -1.23 -19.60 2.31
N LYS A 279 -1.14 -18.28 2.17
CA LYS A 279 0.00 -17.58 1.55
C LYS A 279 1.13 -17.29 2.53
N ILE A 280 0.85 -17.30 3.83
CA ILE A 280 1.85 -16.98 4.85
C ILE A 280 2.70 -18.22 5.15
N THR A 281 4.00 -18.11 4.93
CA THR A 281 4.96 -19.11 5.40
C THR A 281 5.06 -19.00 6.91
N LYS A 282 4.77 -20.11 7.59
CA LYS A 282 4.71 -20.19 9.05
C LYS A 282 6.06 -20.62 9.58
N PRO A 283 6.47 -20.11 10.77
CA PRO A 283 7.70 -20.57 11.39
C PRO A 283 7.60 -22.07 11.66
N SER A 284 8.64 -22.81 11.28
CA SER A 284 8.87 -24.14 11.82
C SER A 284 9.32 -23.94 13.26
N LEU A 285 8.52 -24.34 14.23
CA LEU A 285 8.93 -24.36 15.63
C LEU A 285 10.05 -25.41 15.79
N VAL A 286 11.29 -24.94 15.75
CA VAL A 286 12.45 -25.76 16.14
C VAL A 286 12.72 -25.44 17.61
N THR A 287 12.60 -26.42 18.48
CA THR A 287 13.01 -26.27 19.90
C THR A 287 14.52 -26.14 19.99
N ALA A 288 15.03 -25.60 21.11
CA ALA A 288 16.48 -25.57 21.40
C ALA A 288 17.13 -26.96 21.43
N SER A 289 16.35 -28.04 21.50
CA SER A 289 16.77 -29.44 21.37
C SER A 289 16.82 -29.95 19.91
N GLY A 290 16.44 -29.12 18.93
CA GLY A 290 16.42 -29.52 17.51
C GLY A 290 15.16 -30.28 17.08
N ASP A 291 14.17 -30.40 17.94
CA ASP A 291 12.91 -31.06 17.60
C ASP A 291 11.98 -30.10 16.80
N ILE A 292 11.45 -30.60 15.70
CA ILE A 292 10.47 -29.86 14.87
C ILE A 292 9.09 -30.01 15.52
N CYS A 293 8.60 -28.95 16.14
CA CYS A 293 7.22 -28.95 16.63
C CYS A 293 6.25 -28.61 15.47
N GLY A 294 5.38 -29.55 15.13
CA GLY A 294 4.29 -29.34 14.18
C GLY A 294 3.29 -28.33 14.70
N ILE A 295 2.61 -27.64 13.78
CA ILE A 295 1.56 -26.67 14.08
C ILE A 295 0.46 -27.35 14.89
N GLY A 296 0.37 -27.05 16.19
CA GLY A 296 -0.63 -27.61 17.14
C GLY A 296 -0.04 -28.40 18.32
N GLY A 297 1.30 -28.57 18.42
CA GLY A 297 1.95 -29.26 19.53
C GLY A 297 2.33 -28.30 20.67
N THR A 298 2.06 -28.69 21.92
CA THR A 298 2.55 -28.00 23.12
C THR A 298 4.04 -28.33 23.31
N CYS A 299 4.90 -27.34 23.11
CA CYS A 299 6.31 -27.44 23.51
C CYS A 299 6.46 -26.94 24.95
N THR A 300 6.88 -27.82 25.85
CA THR A 300 7.23 -27.47 27.24
C THR A 300 8.70 -27.13 27.31
N GLY A 301 9.03 -25.87 27.55
CA GLY A 301 10.37 -25.44 27.97
C GLY A 301 11.02 -24.36 27.15
N SER A 302 11.13 -23.20 27.77
CA SER A 302 12.02 -22.06 27.54
C SER A 302 11.49 -20.88 26.70
N THR A 303 11.55 -19.76 27.36
CA THR A 303 11.46 -18.34 26.97
C THR A 303 11.79 -18.05 25.48
N ILE A 304 10.75 -18.12 24.64
CA ILE A 304 10.65 -17.41 23.38
C ILE A 304 9.63 -16.31 23.63
N SER A 305 9.90 -15.09 23.15
CA SER A 305 9.01 -13.94 23.27
C SER A 305 7.57 -14.33 22.92
N ASP A 306 6.63 -14.10 23.86
CA ASP A 306 5.31 -14.72 23.98
C ASP A 306 4.26 -14.34 22.91
N VAL A 307 4.62 -14.08 21.67
CA VAL A 307 3.64 -13.93 20.57
C VAL A 307 3.61 -15.21 19.76
N VAL A 308 2.87 -16.21 20.25
CA VAL A 308 2.61 -17.42 19.47
C VAL A 308 1.79 -17.04 18.23
N PHE A 309 2.38 -17.15 17.04
CA PHE A 309 1.66 -17.00 15.77
C PHE A 309 0.68 -18.15 15.60
N THR A 310 -0.54 -17.92 16.05
CA THR A 310 -1.63 -18.86 15.89
C THR A 310 -2.61 -18.36 14.83
N LYS A 311 -3.31 -19.30 14.20
CA LYS A 311 -4.38 -19.00 13.25
C LYS A 311 -5.46 -18.13 13.91
N ASP A 312 -5.80 -18.40 15.18
CA ASP A 312 -6.83 -17.68 15.92
C ASP A 312 -6.40 -16.26 16.30
N ALA A 313 -5.14 -16.05 16.70
CA ALA A 313 -4.60 -14.72 16.96
C ALA A 313 -4.62 -13.86 15.70
N PHE A 314 -4.20 -14.42 14.57
CA PHE A 314 -4.25 -13.71 13.29
C PHE A 314 -5.71 -13.47 12.85
N LYS A 315 -6.58 -14.46 12.98
CA LYS A 315 -8.01 -14.32 12.66
C LYS A 315 -8.69 -13.19 13.42
N LYS A 316 -8.36 -13.01 14.69
CA LYS A 316 -8.88 -11.92 15.52
C LYS A 316 -8.50 -10.55 14.96
N HIS A 317 -7.24 -10.35 14.56
CA HIS A 317 -6.78 -9.11 13.94
C HIS A 317 -7.39 -8.89 12.55
N TRP A 318 -7.50 -9.95 11.77
CA TRP A 318 -8.15 -9.96 10.47
C TRP A 318 -9.60 -9.47 10.54
N ASP A 319 -10.37 -10.03 11.47
CA ASP A 319 -11.78 -9.68 11.66
C ASP A 319 -11.96 -8.26 12.21
N SER A 320 -11.05 -7.80 13.07
CA SER A 320 -11.06 -6.44 13.59
C SER A 320 -10.84 -5.41 12.45
N ARG A 321 -9.90 -5.65 11.57
CA ARG A 321 -9.68 -4.79 10.39
C ARG A 321 -10.89 -4.77 9.47
N LEU A 322 -11.50 -5.91 9.23
CA LEU A 322 -12.69 -6.01 8.40
C LEU A 322 -13.84 -5.18 8.97
N LYS A 323 -14.09 -5.27 10.29
CA LYS A 323 -15.13 -4.46 10.97
C LYS A 323 -14.88 -2.97 10.82
N THR A 324 -13.64 -2.52 10.98
CA THR A 324 -13.27 -1.11 10.82
C THR A 324 -13.61 -0.62 9.42
N HIS A 325 -13.22 -1.35 8.38
CA HIS A 325 -13.48 -0.93 7.01
C HIS A 325 -14.95 -1.02 6.60
N TYR A 326 -15.72 -1.95 7.16
CA TYR A 326 -17.18 -1.95 6.99
C TYR A 326 -17.82 -0.73 7.66
N ALA A 327 -17.36 -0.35 8.86
CA ALA A 327 -17.85 0.86 9.50
C ALA A 327 -17.55 2.12 8.67
N GLU A 328 -16.36 2.21 8.10
CA GLU A 328 -15.97 3.29 7.21
C GLU A 328 -16.82 3.33 5.94
N ALA A 329 -17.11 2.18 5.32
CA ALA A 329 -17.96 2.08 4.13
C ALA A 329 -19.40 2.51 4.44
N ASP A 330 -19.97 2.07 5.56
CA ASP A 330 -21.29 2.48 6.00
C ASP A 330 -21.38 3.98 6.27
N TRP A 331 -20.38 4.56 6.88
CA TRP A 331 -20.34 6.00 7.10
C TRP A 331 -20.31 6.79 5.78
N GLU A 332 -19.49 6.36 4.82
CA GLU A 332 -19.43 7.01 3.49
C GLU A 332 -20.77 6.92 2.76
N LEU A 333 -21.42 5.77 2.80
CA LEU A 333 -22.73 5.60 2.20
C LEU A 333 -23.78 6.50 2.89
N GLY A 334 -23.68 6.63 4.22
CA GLY A 334 -24.48 7.59 4.96
C GLY A 334 -24.29 9.03 4.48
N ASN A 335 -23.05 9.47 4.24
CA ASN A 335 -22.75 10.80 3.70
C ASN A 335 -23.36 11.00 2.30
N VAL A 336 -23.18 10.04 1.40
CA VAL A 336 -23.77 10.09 0.04
C VAL A 336 -25.29 10.17 0.09
N LEU A 337 -25.93 9.40 0.97
CA LEU A 337 -27.40 9.42 1.11
C LEU A 337 -27.89 10.73 1.71
N ARG A 338 -27.19 11.28 2.70
CA ARG A 338 -27.48 12.60 3.27
C ARG A 338 -27.45 13.68 2.19
N ASP A 339 -26.39 13.71 1.39
CA ASP A 339 -26.20 14.70 0.34
C ASP A 339 -27.26 14.60 -0.79
N LYS A 340 -27.86 13.41 -0.94
CA LYS A 340 -29.01 13.17 -1.82
C LYS A 340 -30.37 13.46 -1.15
N GLY A 341 -30.41 13.97 0.08
CA GLY A 341 -31.62 14.22 0.84
C GLY A 341 -32.32 12.97 1.42
N ARG A 342 -31.69 11.79 1.33
CA ARG A 342 -32.23 10.51 1.84
C ARG A 342 -31.85 10.32 3.33
N THR A 343 -32.29 11.27 4.16
CA THR A 343 -31.84 11.40 5.56
C THR A 343 -32.11 10.17 6.42
N SER A 344 -33.28 9.52 6.29
CA SER A 344 -33.62 8.33 7.10
C SER A 344 -32.69 7.15 6.82
N GLU A 345 -32.33 6.96 5.55
CA GLU A 345 -31.40 5.90 5.15
C GLU A 345 -29.96 6.23 5.58
N ALA A 346 -29.57 7.50 5.47
CA ALA A 346 -28.26 7.96 5.96
C ALA A 346 -28.10 7.66 7.46
N ILE A 347 -29.11 7.95 8.28
CA ILE A 347 -29.13 7.67 9.72
C ILE A 347 -28.97 6.16 10.00
N SER A 348 -29.61 5.31 9.18
CA SER A 348 -29.48 3.85 9.34
C SER A 348 -28.03 3.38 9.13
N HIS A 349 -27.37 3.91 8.10
CA HIS A 349 -25.95 3.60 7.82
C HIS A 349 -25.03 4.16 8.90
N TYR A 350 -25.22 5.38 9.40
CA TYR A 350 -24.43 5.92 10.51
C TYR A 350 -24.55 5.08 11.77
N LYS A 351 -25.77 4.64 12.13
CA LYS A 351 -25.99 3.75 13.29
C LYS A 351 -25.25 2.41 13.12
N ARG A 352 -25.24 1.85 11.91
CA ARG A 352 -24.52 0.60 11.61
C ARG A 352 -22.99 0.81 11.71
N ALA A 353 -22.49 1.91 11.21
CA ALA A 353 -21.07 2.28 11.31
C ALA A 353 -20.61 2.37 12.77
N ILE A 354 -21.33 3.11 13.62
CA ILE A 354 -21.05 3.26 15.05
C ILE A 354 -21.12 1.91 15.77
N LYS A 355 -22.09 1.07 15.42
CA LYS A 355 -22.22 -0.27 16.01
C LYS A 355 -21.03 -1.18 15.66
N LEU A 356 -20.49 -1.07 14.45
CA LEU A 356 -19.34 -1.85 14.00
C LEU A 356 -18.02 -1.35 14.61
N ASN A 357 -17.87 -0.06 14.73
CA ASN A 357 -16.70 0.59 15.31
C ASN A 357 -17.12 1.83 16.13
N PRO A 358 -17.33 1.69 17.45
CA PRO A 358 -17.71 2.81 18.33
C PRO A 358 -16.66 3.93 18.40
N ASP A 359 -15.39 3.59 18.18
CA ASP A 359 -14.26 4.52 18.25
C ASP A 359 -13.93 5.14 16.87
N LEU A 360 -14.84 5.04 15.92
CA LEU A 360 -14.65 5.56 14.57
C LEU A 360 -14.47 7.09 14.62
N THR A 361 -13.23 7.55 14.54
CA THR A 361 -12.87 8.96 14.39
C THR A 361 -12.85 9.33 12.91
N LEU A 362 -13.72 10.24 12.50
CA LEU A 362 -13.95 10.60 11.10
C LEU A 362 -13.60 12.05 10.82
#